data_c7f4207114b7258ccf259d930f8a02d2
#
_entry.id   c7f4207114b7258ccf259d930f8a02d2
#
_cell.length_a   1.000
_cell.length_b   1.000
_cell.length_c   1.000
_cell.angle_alpha   90.00
_cell.angle_beta   90.00
_cell.angle_gamma   90.00
#
_symmetry.space_group_name_H-M   'P 1'
#
loop_
_entity.id
_entity.type
_entity.pdbx_description
1 polymer ?
#
loop_
_entity_poly.entity_id
_entity_poly.type
_entity_poly.pdbx_seq_one_letter_code
_entity_poly.pdbx_strand_id
1 'polypeptide(L)'
;MDDRVIKASSPLESVVNQGNLCFWGSFGFESLYRRHRIKDPLIRKKEKLVKVGWEEAIETAGGGFQELIKRYGPQSVAVLSSPHLTNEEIYLAQKLARALFQTNNVGSLSPSSFQDGLIQSFGKNTSSSSFSDILSSDLILLFGCDITEKYPIVGLKVREAVRKGARLIIAHFRRTKLDDLASMVLRIKEKDGEALLKGALSYIITQDLADSEFIKRRTSEFTSFAKKIKSWSPENLWKSLLLKPKKILSAVNLYLTSKRPIIILDADTIDSCQLTLLNNLLLVAGKMGREGSGLIALRGAGNAQGLVDMGMNPHYLPGHQPIGDSAARKKFARAWGRPVPESEGKSTPQILEGIKSGEIKGLLILGEDPVSAMGKDSFVGSSVFVVVAEAFETETTKRANIVLPAATFAESDGTFTNCERRVQRLRQATSPLGDRTYGEIASLLSKVMGYHMSYSSPQEIFEEIRKLSPILAGITYQEIEKQGIQWPHKFDLPGGLARFRFPSE
;
A
#
# COMPACT_ATOMS: atom_id res chain seq x y z
N MET A 1 -35.10 -12.75 11.40
CA MET A 1 -34.62 -11.43 10.92
C MET A 1 -33.69 -11.75 9.77
N ASP A 2 -33.91 -11.11 8.64
CA ASP A 2 -32.99 -11.28 7.51
C ASP A 2 -31.61 -10.76 7.96
N ASP A 3 -30.57 -11.54 7.73
CA ASP A 3 -29.18 -11.27 8.13
C ASP A 3 -28.55 -10.18 7.24
N ARG A 4 -29.16 -8.98 7.25
CA ARG A 4 -28.81 -7.86 6.39
C ARG A 4 -28.23 -6.71 7.19
N VAL A 5 -27.08 -6.20 6.72
CA VAL A 5 -26.52 -4.94 7.21
C VAL A 5 -27.39 -3.78 6.73
N ILE A 6 -27.98 -3.03 7.67
CA ILE A 6 -28.91 -1.93 7.36
C ILE A 6 -28.31 -0.54 7.62
N LYS A 7 -27.19 -0.48 8.35
CA LYS A 7 -26.53 0.78 8.71
C LYS A 7 -25.06 0.53 9.08
N ALA A 8 -24.20 1.48 8.73
CA ALA A 8 -22.86 1.60 9.27
C ALA A 8 -22.79 2.82 10.21
N SER A 9 -22.13 2.67 11.36
CA SER A 9 -21.87 3.76 12.31
C SER A 9 -20.48 3.59 12.90
N SER A 10 -19.93 4.67 13.44
CA SER A 10 -18.63 4.64 14.12
C SER A 10 -18.76 5.20 15.53
N PRO A 11 -18.15 4.57 16.53
CA PRO A 11 -18.13 5.09 17.90
C PRO A 11 -17.30 6.39 18.00
N LEU A 12 -17.71 7.31 18.86
CA LEU A 12 -17.00 8.57 19.09
C LEU A 12 -15.60 8.34 19.65
N GLU A 13 -15.42 7.25 20.40
CA GLU A 13 -14.18 6.86 21.06
C GLU A 13 -13.16 6.24 20.08
N SER A 14 -13.53 6.06 18.80
CA SER A 14 -12.60 5.54 17.80
C SER A 14 -11.39 6.44 17.67
N VAL A 15 -10.20 5.89 17.93
CA VAL A 15 -8.93 6.63 17.87
C VAL A 15 -8.57 7.08 16.44
N VAL A 16 -9.11 6.42 15.43
CA VAL A 16 -8.83 6.72 14.01
C VAL A 16 -9.72 7.84 13.49
N ASN A 17 -11.03 7.69 13.59
CA ASN A 17 -12.01 8.54 12.92
C ASN A 17 -12.95 9.31 13.85
N GLN A 18 -12.93 9.06 15.17
CA GLN A 18 -13.68 9.81 16.18
C GLN A 18 -15.17 9.99 15.80
N GLY A 19 -15.82 8.88 15.43
CA GLY A 19 -17.22 8.86 15.04
C GLY A 19 -17.51 9.31 13.59
N ASN A 20 -16.53 9.84 12.87
CA ASN A 20 -16.71 10.33 11.50
C ASN A 20 -16.58 9.19 10.48
N LEU A 21 -17.50 9.16 9.52
CA LEU A 21 -17.46 8.28 8.35
C LEU A 21 -17.47 9.11 7.07
N CYS A 22 -16.69 8.68 6.09
CA CYS A 22 -16.80 9.22 4.73
C CYS A 22 -18.01 8.58 4.00
N PHE A 23 -18.27 9.01 2.78
CA PHE A 23 -19.35 8.45 1.96
C PHE A 23 -19.28 6.92 1.89
N TRP A 24 -18.12 6.36 1.58
CA TRP A 24 -17.93 4.91 1.49
C TRP A 24 -18.07 4.21 2.83
N GLY A 25 -17.61 4.82 3.92
CA GLY A 25 -17.81 4.29 5.27
C GLY A 25 -19.28 4.26 5.68
N SER A 26 -20.08 5.23 5.22
CA SER A 26 -21.52 5.33 5.55
C SER A 26 -22.39 4.44 4.68
N PHE A 27 -22.08 4.30 3.38
CA PHE A 27 -22.98 3.69 2.39
C PHE A 27 -22.35 2.52 1.62
N GLY A 28 -21.05 2.23 1.82
CA GLY A 28 -20.37 1.15 1.10
C GLY A 28 -20.98 -0.23 1.30
N PHE A 29 -21.67 -0.47 2.45
CA PHE A 29 -22.36 -1.72 2.72
C PHE A 29 -23.51 -2.01 1.74
N GLU A 30 -24.09 -1.00 1.08
CA GLU A 30 -25.15 -1.20 0.09
C GLU A 30 -24.67 -2.03 -1.12
N SER A 31 -23.36 -2.03 -1.37
CA SER A 31 -22.75 -2.86 -2.42
C SER A 31 -22.97 -4.35 -2.21
N LEU A 32 -23.10 -4.79 -0.95
CA LEU A 32 -23.36 -6.20 -0.60
C LEU A 32 -24.59 -6.78 -1.28
N TYR A 33 -25.57 -5.94 -1.54
CA TYR A 33 -26.89 -6.34 -2.06
C TYR A 33 -27.09 -6.02 -3.55
N ARG A 34 -26.03 -5.65 -4.26
CA ARG A 34 -26.11 -5.36 -5.70
C ARG A 34 -26.34 -6.63 -6.52
N ARG A 35 -27.05 -6.50 -7.66
CA ARG A 35 -27.45 -7.62 -8.53
C ARG A 35 -26.29 -8.35 -9.20
N HIS A 36 -25.11 -7.71 -9.28
CA HIS A 36 -23.93 -8.25 -9.97
C HIS A 36 -22.98 -9.03 -9.04
N ARG A 37 -23.50 -9.57 -7.92
CA ARG A 37 -22.74 -10.46 -7.05
C ARG A 37 -22.58 -11.83 -7.70
N ILE A 38 -21.35 -12.33 -7.73
CA ILE A 38 -21.03 -13.69 -8.19
C ILE A 38 -21.37 -14.64 -7.02
N LYS A 39 -22.13 -15.69 -7.32
CA LYS A 39 -22.64 -16.64 -6.30
C LYS A 39 -22.08 -18.04 -6.50
N ASP A 40 -21.76 -18.40 -7.73
CA ASP A 40 -21.38 -19.73 -8.11
C ASP A 40 -20.05 -19.71 -8.88
N PRO A 41 -19.20 -20.75 -8.74
CA PRO A 41 -18.02 -20.90 -9.58
C PRO A 41 -18.40 -21.07 -11.05
N LEU A 42 -17.61 -20.42 -11.93
CA LEU A 42 -17.82 -20.47 -13.39
C LEU A 42 -16.54 -20.94 -14.08
N ILE A 43 -16.69 -21.78 -15.10
CA ILE A 43 -15.59 -22.18 -15.99
C ILE A 43 -15.97 -21.78 -17.41
N ARG A 44 -14.99 -21.27 -18.16
CA ARG A 44 -15.17 -20.98 -19.58
C ARG A 44 -15.14 -22.24 -20.41
N LYS A 45 -16.29 -22.59 -20.99
CA LYS A 45 -16.45 -23.67 -21.96
C LYS A 45 -16.74 -23.03 -23.33
N LYS A 46 -15.78 -23.10 -24.25
CA LYS A 46 -15.78 -22.33 -25.50
C LYS A 46 -15.84 -20.81 -25.19
N GLU A 47 -16.84 -20.11 -25.72
CA GLU A 47 -17.01 -18.64 -25.54
C GLU A 47 -17.84 -18.24 -24.31
N LYS A 48 -18.40 -19.20 -23.55
CA LYS A 48 -19.35 -18.91 -22.45
C LYS A 48 -18.81 -19.36 -21.10
N LEU A 49 -19.05 -18.56 -20.08
CA LEU A 49 -18.90 -18.96 -18.68
C LEU A 49 -20.10 -19.83 -18.29
N VAL A 50 -19.82 -21.02 -17.76
CA VAL A 50 -20.81 -22.02 -17.35
C VAL A 50 -20.63 -22.27 -15.87
N LYS A 51 -21.74 -22.32 -15.13
CA LYS A 51 -21.79 -22.64 -13.70
C LYS A 51 -21.32 -24.10 -13.51
N VAL A 52 -20.47 -24.30 -12.49
CA VAL A 52 -19.93 -25.60 -12.07
C VAL A 52 -19.91 -25.70 -10.55
N GLY A 53 -19.58 -26.88 -10.00
CA GLY A 53 -19.31 -27.04 -8.57
C GLY A 53 -17.94 -26.51 -8.16
N TRP A 54 -17.76 -26.26 -6.87
CA TRP A 54 -16.47 -25.81 -6.31
C TRP A 54 -15.33 -26.80 -6.59
N GLU A 55 -15.58 -28.10 -6.46
CA GLU A 55 -14.57 -29.13 -6.69
C GLU A 55 -14.05 -29.10 -8.14
N GLU A 56 -14.95 -29.13 -9.13
CA GLU A 56 -14.59 -29.01 -10.56
C GLU A 56 -13.80 -27.70 -10.86
N ALA A 57 -14.22 -26.59 -10.26
CA ALA A 57 -13.58 -25.31 -10.49
C ALA A 57 -12.14 -25.24 -9.92
N ILE A 58 -11.96 -25.71 -8.69
CA ILE A 58 -10.66 -25.69 -8.00
C ILE A 58 -9.69 -26.71 -8.61
N GLU A 59 -10.16 -27.91 -8.98
CA GLU A 59 -9.35 -28.92 -9.66
C GLU A 59 -8.91 -28.43 -11.04
N THR A 60 -9.81 -27.80 -11.81
CA THR A 60 -9.47 -27.24 -13.11
C THR A 60 -8.46 -26.09 -12.97
N ALA A 61 -8.62 -25.24 -11.95
CA ALA A 61 -7.68 -24.15 -11.69
C ALA A 61 -6.30 -24.67 -11.29
N GLY A 62 -6.25 -25.61 -10.34
CA GLY A 62 -5.02 -26.23 -9.86
C GLY A 62 -4.28 -26.97 -10.97
N GLY A 63 -4.99 -27.80 -11.74
CA GLY A 63 -4.44 -28.53 -12.89
C GLY A 63 -3.86 -27.59 -13.95
N GLY A 64 -4.57 -26.50 -14.27
CA GLY A 64 -4.09 -25.50 -15.22
C GLY A 64 -2.78 -24.86 -14.77
N PHE A 65 -2.66 -24.43 -13.52
CA PHE A 65 -1.40 -23.87 -12.99
C PHE A 65 -0.28 -24.92 -12.93
N GLN A 66 -0.56 -26.16 -12.51
CA GLN A 66 0.44 -27.24 -12.51
C GLN A 66 1.00 -27.51 -13.91
N GLU A 67 0.13 -27.58 -14.93
CA GLU A 67 0.54 -27.78 -16.31
C GLU A 67 1.42 -26.62 -16.81
N LEU A 68 1.02 -25.37 -16.55
CA LEU A 68 1.79 -24.19 -16.95
C LEU A 68 3.16 -24.15 -16.28
N ILE A 69 3.24 -24.39 -14.98
CA ILE A 69 4.49 -24.42 -14.24
C ILE A 69 5.40 -25.55 -14.73
N LYS A 70 4.85 -26.72 -14.99
CA LYS A 70 5.60 -27.87 -15.55
C LYS A 70 6.15 -27.58 -16.93
N ARG A 71 5.38 -26.91 -17.78
CA ARG A 71 5.73 -26.67 -19.20
C ARG A 71 6.64 -25.47 -19.41
N TYR A 72 6.40 -24.38 -18.68
CA TYR A 72 7.04 -23.07 -18.90
C TYR A 72 7.88 -22.58 -17.72
N GLY A 73 7.89 -23.33 -16.62
CA GLY A 73 8.58 -22.95 -15.38
C GLY A 73 7.77 -21.99 -14.50
N PRO A 74 8.19 -21.85 -13.23
CA PRO A 74 7.47 -21.07 -12.21
C PRO A 74 7.40 -19.57 -12.50
N GLN A 75 8.31 -19.03 -13.30
CA GLN A 75 8.30 -17.60 -13.65
C GLN A 75 7.25 -17.25 -14.72
N SER A 76 6.59 -18.24 -15.31
CA SER A 76 5.50 -18.05 -16.26
C SER A 76 4.16 -17.73 -15.60
N VAL A 77 4.08 -17.78 -14.27
CA VAL A 77 2.85 -17.49 -13.52
C VAL A 77 3.04 -16.31 -12.59
N ALA A 78 1.94 -15.59 -12.29
CA ALA A 78 1.92 -14.47 -11.39
C ALA A 78 0.64 -14.46 -10.52
N VAL A 79 0.69 -13.75 -9.39
CA VAL A 79 -0.43 -13.55 -8.49
C VAL A 79 -0.64 -12.06 -8.22
N LEU A 80 -1.85 -11.57 -8.45
CA LEU A 80 -2.27 -10.22 -8.09
C LEU A 80 -3.29 -10.27 -6.96
N SER A 81 -3.15 -9.37 -5.98
CA SER A 81 -4.06 -9.30 -4.83
C SER A 81 -4.45 -7.86 -4.50
N SER A 82 -5.71 -7.69 -4.15
CA SER A 82 -6.31 -6.40 -3.83
C SER A 82 -5.99 -5.93 -2.41
N PRO A 83 -5.82 -4.61 -2.20
CA PRO A 83 -5.78 -4.03 -0.85
C PRO A 83 -7.15 -3.99 -0.15
N HIS A 84 -8.18 -4.57 -0.72
CA HIS A 84 -9.49 -4.75 -0.07
C HIS A 84 -9.62 -6.08 0.69
N LEU A 85 -8.64 -6.97 0.54
CA LEU A 85 -8.53 -8.22 1.28
C LEU A 85 -7.96 -7.98 2.68
N THR A 86 -8.18 -8.92 3.60
CA THR A 86 -7.55 -8.89 4.93
C THR A 86 -6.04 -9.14 4.85
N ASN A 87 -5.30 -8.79 5.89
CA ASN A 87 -3.86 -9.09 5.99
C ASN A 87 -3.62 -10.61 5.84
N GLU A 88 -4.48 -11.41 6.44
CA GLU A 88 -4.41 -12.86 6.42
C GLU A 88 -4.61 -13.41 5.01
N GLU A 89 -5.59 -12.91 4.28
CA GLU A 89 -5.86 -13.32 2.88
C GLU A 89 -4.73 -12.90 1.93
N ILE A 90 -4.22 -11.67 2.07
CA ILE A 90 -3.06 -11.19 1.31
C ILE A 90 -1.82 -12.02 1.62
N TYR A 91 -1.61 -12.37 2.90
CA TYR A 91 -0.52 -13.23 3.31
C TYR A 91 -0.61 -14.62 2.66
N LEU A 92 -1.79 -15.22 2.63
CA LEU A 92 -1.99 -16.52 1.97
C LEU A 92 -1.78 -16.42 0.45
N ALA A 93 -2.19 -15.33 -0.18
CA ALA A 93 -1.97 -15.10 -1.62
C ALA A 93 -0.48 -15.10 -1.98
N GLN A 94 0.35 -14.34 -1.25
CA GLN A 94 1.79 -14.30 -1.50
C GLN A 94 2.50 -15.58 -1.07
N LYS A 95 2.01 -16.27 0.00
CA LYS A 95 2.53 -17.58 0.41
C LYS A 95 2.27 -18.63 -0.68
N LEU A 96 1.08 -18.63 -1.25
CA LEU A 96 0.73 -19.51 -2.39
C LEU A 96 1.67 -19.27 -3.58
N ALA A 97 1.91 -18.01 -3.95
CA ALA A 97 2.84 -17.69 -5.04
C ALA A 97 4.26 -18.21 -4.75
N ARG A 98 4.79 -17.93 -3.57
CA ARG A 98 6.20 -18.21 -3.24
C ARG A 98 6.46 -19.66 -2.83
N ALA A 99 5.60 -20.23 -1.98
CA ALA A 99 5.79 -21.59 -1.49
C ALA A 99 5.27 -22.67 -2.46
N LEU A 100 4.16 -22.39 -3.17
CA LEU A 100 3.54 -23.38 -4.07
C LEU A 100 3.92 -23.15 -5.54
N PHE A 101 3.69 -21.97 -6.09
CA PHE A 101 4.02 -21.68 -7.48
C PHE A 101 5.53 -21.47 -7.70
N GLN A 102 6.30 -21.25 -6.63
CA GLN A 102 7.75 -21.00 -6.65
C GLN A 102 8.10 -19.77 -7.51
N THR A 103 7.31 -18.71 -7.40
CA THR A 103 7.54 -17.43 -8.09
C THR A 103 7.46 -16.25 -7.11
N ASN A 104 8.25 -15.20 -7.38
CA ASN A 104 8.14 -13.89 -6.73
C ASN A 104 7.34 -12.89 -7.59
N ASN A 105 6.71 -13.33 -8.67
CA ASN A 105 5.82 -12.52 -9.49
C ASN A 105 4.51 -12.26 -8.73
N VAL A 106 4.56 -11.36 -7.76
CA VAL A 106 3.43 -10.96 -6.92
C VAL A 106 3.26 -9.46 -6.97
N GLY A 107 2.02 -8.99 -6.96
CA GLY A 107 1.76 -7.56 -7.01
C GLY A 107 0.30 -7.19 -6.78
N SER A 108 0.02 -5.93 -7.00
CA SER A 108 -1.31 -5.32 -6.91
C SER A 108 -1.42 -4.19 -7.91
N LEU A 109 -2.63 -3.83 -8.30
CA LEU A 109 -2.89 -2.62 -9.09
C LEU A 109 -2.77 -1.34 -8.25
N SER A 110 -2.68 -1.46 -6.93
CA SER A 110 -2.44 -0.31 -6.05
C SER A 110 -1.03 0.26 -6.30
N PRO A 111 -0.90 1.52 -6.77
CA PRO A 111 0.40 2.09 -7.15
C PRO A 111 1.43 2.09 -6.02
N SER A 112 0.99 2.31 -4.78
CA SER A 112 1.87 2.34 -3.61
C SER A 112 2.49 0.98 -3.26
N SER A 113 2.02 -0.12 -3.85
CA SER A 113 2.57 -1.46 -3.60
C SER A 113 3.97 -1.67 -4.19
N PHE A 114 4.32 -0.92 -5.24
CA PHE A 114 5.60 -1.03 -5.94
C PHE A 114 6.49 0.21 -5.84
N GLN A 115 6.12 1.19 -5.00
CA GLN A 115 6.95 2.37 -4.74
C GLN A 115 7.91 2.12 -3.58
N ASP A 116 9.20 2.06 -3.86
CA ASP A 116 10.24 1.71 -2.88
C ASP A 116 10.95 2.91 -2.23
N GLY A 117 10.58 4.15 -2.60
CA GLY A 117 11.27 5.36 -2.13
C GLY A 117 11.34 5.51 -0.60
N LEU A 118 10.29 5.11 0.13
CA LEU A 118 10.29 5.16 1.59
C LEU A 118 11.19 4.06 2.19
N ILE A 119 11.13 2.84 1.67
CA ILE A 119 11.92 1.74 2.20
C ILE A 119 13.41 1.93 1.90
N GLN A 120 13.75 2.50 0.76
CA GLN A 120 15.15 2.82 0.42
C GLN A 120 15.75 3.88 1.35
N SER A 121 14.96 4.88 1.77
CA SER A 121 15.41 5.94 2.67
C SER A 121 15.32 5.54 4.15
N PHE A 122 14.28 4.84 4.56
CA PHE A 122 13.94 4.61 5.97
C PHE A 122 13.90 3.14 6.38
N GLY A 123 14.15 2.21 5.45
CA GLY A 123 14.09 0.77 5.71
C GLY A 123 12.66 0.22 5.88
N LYS A 124 11.63 1.07 5.76
CA LYS A 124 10.21 0.70 5.85
C LYS A 124 9.38 1.50 4.86
N ASN A 125 8.41 0.86 4.21
CA ASN A 125 7.50 1.53 3.27
C ASN A 125 6.21 1.92 3.99
N THR A 126 6.26 2.99 4.78
CA THR A 126 5.14 3.40 5.63
C THR A 126 5.23 4.86 6.07
N SER A 127 4.13 5.40 6.60
CA SER A 127 4.12 6.68 7.31
C SER A 127 5.03 6.63 8.54
N SER A 128 5.66 7.74 8.90
CA SER A 128 6.43 7.87 10.14
C SER A 128 5.60 8.44 11.30
N SER A 129 4.49 9.11 10.98
CA SER A 129 3.60 9.76 11.95
C SER A 129 2.22 9.12 11.95
N SER A 130 1.45 9.39 13.00
CA SER A 130 0.07 8.94 13.18
C SER A 130 -0.95 10.03 12.84
N PHE A 131 -2.21 9.67 12.75
CA PHE A 131 -3.28 10.65 12.59
C PHE A 131 -3.50 11.54 13.83
N SER A 132 -3.15 11.06 15.01
CA SER A 132 -3.15 11.87 16.23
C SER A 132 -2.07 12.94 16.22
N ASP A 133 -0.91 12.68 15.59
CA ASP A 133 0.17 13.65 15.46
C ASP A 133 -0.26 14.89 14.67
N ILE A 134 -1.21 14.76 13.73
CA ILE A 134 -1.79 15.89 13.00
C ILE A 134 -2.35 16.94 13.97
N LEU A 135 -3.05 16.47 15.03
CA LEU A 135 -3.70 17.36 16.01
C LEU A 135 -2.73 18.08 16.92
N SER A 136 -1.51 17.56 17.08
CA SER A 136 -0.46 18.14 17.91
C SER A 136 0.60 18.90 17.10
N SER A 137 0.50 18.88 15.76
CA SER A 137 1.44 19.56 14.87
C SER A 137 1.30 21.10 14.95
N ASP A 138 2.40 21.81 14.74
CA ASP A 138 2.41 23.29 14.64
C ASP A 138 2.49 23.76 13.16
N LEU A 139 2.80 22.83 12.26
CA LEU A 139 2.80 23.04 10.81
C LEU A 139 2.39 21.78 10.05
N ILE A 140 1.54 21.94 9.06
CA ILE A 140 1.17 20.88 8.11
C ILE A 140 1.55 21.33 6.71
N LEU A 141 2.32 20.50 6.01
CA LEU A 141 2.61 20.66 4.57
C LEU A 141 1.83 19.59 3.79
N LEU A 142 0.81 20.02 3.04
CA LEU A 142 0.15 19.17 2.05
C LEU A 142 0.91 19.29 0.73
N PHE A 143 1.43 18.15 0.24
CA PHE A 143 2.21 18.14 -0.98
C PHE A 143 1.57 17.24 -2.05
N GLY A 144 1.18 17.84 -3.17
CA GLY A 144 0.65 17.15 -4.34
C GLY A 144 -0.70 16.43 -4.14
N CYS A 145 -1.43 16.68 -3.04
CA CYS A 145 -2.67 15.97 -2.75
C CYS A 145 -3.82 16.88 -2.31
N ASP A 146 -5.04 16.54 -2.75
CA ASP A 146 -6.28 17.09 -2.21
C ASP A 146 -6.93 16.08 -1.26
N ILE A 147 -6.61 16.20 0.02
CA ILE A 147 -7.11 15.30 1.06
C ILE A 147 -8.60 15.43 1.32
N THR A 148 -9.25 16.49 0.88
CA THR A 148 -10.69 16.69 1.12
C THR A 148 -11.55 15.85 0.19
N GLU A 149 -11.04 15.45 -0.96
CA GLU A 149 -11.73 14.59 -1.91
C GLU A 149 -11.45 13.11 -1.62
N LYS A 150 -10.19 12.71 -1.56
CA LYS A 150 -9.80 11.30 -1.46
C LYS A 150 -9.73 10.79 -0.02
N TYR A 151 -9.37 11.67 0.94
CA TYR A 151 -9.13 11.30 2.35
C TYR A 151 -9.88 12.22 3.33
N PRO A 152 -11.22 12.34 3.24
CA PRO A 152 -11.99 13.37 3.95
C PRO A 152 -11.85 13.30 5.48
N ILE A 153 -11.67 12.11 6.07
CA ILE A 153 -11.48 11.96 7.51
C ILE A 153 -10.14 12.58 7.96
N VAL A 154 -9.08 12.42 7.17
CA VAL A 154 -7.80 13.10 7.43
C VAL A 154 -7.96 14.61 7.22
N GLY A 155 -8.74 15.02 6.22
CA GLY A 155 -9.10 16.41 5.98
C GLY A 155 -9.78 17.09 7.18
N LEU A 156 -10.65 16.36 7.90
CA LEU A 156 -11.26 16.87 9.14
C LEU A 156 -10.22 17.11 10.24
N LYS A 157 -9.26 16.18 10.42
CA LYS A 157 -8.18 16.35 11.40
C LYS A 157 -7.26 17.53 11.07
N VAL A 158 -6.95 17.73 9.79
CA VAL A 158 -6.18 18.92 9.35
C VAL A 158 -6.94 20.21 9.63
N ARG A 159 -8.25 20.27 9.35
CA ARG A 159 -9.09 21.44 9.70
C ARG A 159 -9.10 21.71 11.20
N GLU A 160 -9.18 20.66 12.01
CA GLU A 160 -9.15 20.77 13.48
C GLU A 160 -7.79 21.29 13.95
N ALA A 161 -6.68 20.76 13.44
CA ALA A 161 -5.33 21.22 13.77
C ALA A 161 -5.14 22.70 13.44
N VAL A 162 -5.60 23.14 12.25
CA VAL A 162 -5.54 24.56 11.85
C VAL A 162 -6.37 25.44 12.79
N ARG A 163 -7.57 25.01 13.19
CA ARG A 163 -8.38 25.75 14.18
C ARG A 163 -7.70 25.86 15.55
N LYS A 164 -6.85 24.89 15.90
CA LYS A 164 -6.01 24.88 17.11
C LYS A 164 -4.72 25.68 16.98
N GLY A 165 -4.48 26.31 15.82
CA GLY A 165 -3.35 27.21 15.59
C GLY A 165 -2.20 26.62 14.75
N ALA A 166 -2.33 25.39 14.23
CA ALA A 166 -1.36 24.87 13.29
C ALA A 166 -1.37 25.66 11.98
N ARG A 167 -0.18 25.98 11.44
CA ARG A 167 -0.05 26.62 10.13
C ARG A 167 -0.18 25.57 9.04
N LEU A 168 -0.83 25.94 7.93
CA LEU A 168 -1.03 25.07 6.79
C LEU A 168 -0.33 25.61 5.55
N ILE A 169 0.56 24.84 4.96
CA ILE A 169 1.16 25.10 3.64
C ILE A 169 0.56 24.09 2.67
N ILE A 170 0.09 24.56 1.52
CA ILE A 170 -0.42 23.71 0.44
C ILE A 170 0.44 23.90 -0.80
N ALA A 171 1.12 22.86 -1.27
CA ALA A 171 1.81 22.80 -2.54
C ALA A 171 1.01 21.91 -3.49
N HIS A 172 0.20 22.53 -4.40
CA HIS A 172 -0.71 21.79 -5.26
C HIS A 172 -0.99 22.55 -6.57
N PHE A 173 -1.34 21.85 -7.65
CA PHE A 173 -1.56 22.45 -8.96
C PHE A 173 -2.93 23.14 -9.10
N ARG A 174 -3.96 22.67 -8.40
CA ARG A 174 -5.32 23.25 -8.43
C ARG A 174 -5.75 23.78 -7.06
N ARG A 175 -6.81 24.60 -7.06
CA ARG A 175 -7.44 25.05 -5.82
C ARG A 175 -8.12 23.87 -5.11
N THR A 176 -7.94 23.81 -3.80
CA THR A 176 -8.54 22.82 -2.91
C THR A 176 -9.49 23.50 -1.93
N LYS A 177 -10.35 22.72 -1.27
CA LYS A 177 -11.26 23.23 -0.23
C LYS A 177 -10.55 23.69 1.06
N LEU A 178 -9.22 23.51 1.15
CA LEU A 178 -8.40 23.93 2.28
C LEU A 178 -7.61 25.21 2.00
N ASP A 179 -7.60 25.72 0.77
CA ASP A 179 -6.84 26.91 0.38
C ASP A 179 -7.19 28.12 1.26
N ASP A 180 -8.47 28.30 1.59
CA ASP A 180 -8.95 29.43 2.40
C ASP A 180 -8.54 29.33 3.89
N LEU A 181 -8.07 28.15 4.33
CA LEU A 181 -7.52 27.93 5.67
C LEU A 181 -5.98 27.96 5.68
N ALA A 182 -5.36 27.96 4.50
CA ALA A 182 -3.91 27.86 4.39
C ALA A 182 -3.22 29.16 4.76
N SER A 183 -2.19 29.07 5.61
CA SER A 183 -1.27 30.17 5.87
C SER A 183 -0.48 30.55 4.62
N MET A 184 -0.25 29.54 3.74
CA MET A 184 0.46 29.74 2.47
C MET A 184 0.04 28.68 1.44
N VAL A 185 -0.21 29.14 0.20
CA VAL A 185 -0.46 28.25 -0.95
C VAL A 185 0.65 28.43 -1.97
N LEU A 186 1.37 27.37 -2.27
CA LEU A 186 2.34 27.28 -3.36
C LEU A 186 1.65 26.64 -4.57
N ARG A 187 1.18 27.48 -5.51
CA ARG A 187 0.51 27.00 -6.71
C ARG A 187 1.57 26.57 -7.74
N ILE A 188 1.76 25.26 -7.89
CA ILE A 188 2.76 24.64 -8.76
C ILE A 188 2.08 23.66 -9.72
N LYS A 189 2.67 23.44 -10.90
CA LYS A 189 2.26 22.32 -11.77
C LYS A 189 2.77 21.01 -11.17
N GLU A 190 2.17 19.88 -11.51
CA GLU A 190 2.60 18.56 -11.00
C GLU A 190 4.09 18.30 -11.24
N LYS A 191 4.56 18.57 -12.46
CA LYS A 191 5.97 18.43 -12.84
C LYS A 191 6.94 19.41 -12.16
N ASP A 192 6.44 20.49 -11.58
CA ASP A 192 7.26 21.52 -10.95
C ASP A 192 7.66 21.16 -9.51
N GLY A 193 7.05 20.13 -8.93
CA GLY A 193 7.34 19.67 -7.57
C GLY A 193 8.80 19.28 -7.37
N GLU A 194 9.41 18.66 -8.37
CA GLU A 194 10.83 18.31 -8.35
C GLU A 194 11.74 19.54 -8.27
N ALA A 195 11.52 20.55 -9.12
CA ALA A 195 12.30 21.78 -9.13
C ALA A 195 12.13 22.58 -7.82
N LEU A 196 10.91 22.59 -7.27
CA LEU A 196 10.64 23.20 -5.97
C LEU A 196 11.47 22.54 -4.85
N LEU A 197 11.46 21.20 -4.77
CA LEU A 197 12.13 20.45 -3.73
C LEU A 197 13.67 20.44 -3.89
N LYS A 198 14.17 20.30 -5.13
CA LYS A 198 15.62 20.40 -5.42
C LYS A 198 16.17 21.77 -5.01
N GLY A 199 15.47 22.86 -5.35
CA GLY A 199 15.86 24.19 -4.95
C GLY A 199 15.80 24.40 -3.44
N ALA A 200 14.79 23.88 -2.75
CA ALA A 200 14.68 23.94 -1.30
C ALA A 200 15.85 23.20 -0.61
N LEU A 201 16.17 21.98 -1.04
CA LEU A 201 17.31 21.22 -0.52
C LEU A 201 18.65 21.92 -0.76
N SER A 202 18.85 22.45 -1.96
CA SER A 202 20.06 23.20 -2.29
C SER A 202 20.18 24.45 -1.41
N TYR A 203 19.11 25.22 -1.25
CA TYR A 203 19.11 26.39 -0.38
C TYR A 203 19.46 26.01 1.07
N ILE A 204 18.82 24.99 1.64
CA ILE A 204 19.07 24.54 3.01
C ILE A 204 20.55 24.15 3.22
N ILE A 205 21.12 23.43 2.27
CA ILE A 205 22.51 22.92 2.38
C ILE A 205 23.53 24.03 2.12
N THR A 206 23.27 24.93 1.17
CA THR A 206 24.22 26.02 0.84
C THR A 206 24.23 27.13 1.88
N GLN A 207 23.11 27.34 2.58
CA GLN A 207 23.01 28.32 3.67
C GLN A 207 23.29 27.73 5.05
N ASP A 208 23.78 26.49 5.11
CA ASP A 208 24.11 25.77 6.36
C ASP A 208 22.95 25.70 7.38
N LEU A 209 21.72 25.54 6.86
CA LEU A 209 20.49 25.46 7.65
C LEU A 209 20.10 24.02 8.03
N ALA A 210 20.91 23.04 7.67
CA ALA A 210 20.68 21.64 7.94
C ALA A 210 20.84 21.30 9.44
N ASP A 211 20.02 20.36 9.97
CA ASP A 211 20.17 19.85 11.33
C ASP A 211 21.39 18.91 11.41
N SER A 212 22.58 19.50 11.60
CA SER A 212 23.86 18.78 11.61
C SER A 212 23.95 17.72 12.71
N GLU A 213 23.34 17.94 13.86
CA GLU A 213 23.32 16.99 14.98
C GLU A 213 22.49 15.75 14.63
N PHE A 214 21.29 15.96 14.09
CA PHE A 214 20.44 14.85 13.62
C PHE A 214 21.13 14.07 12.50
N ILE A 215 21.69 14.77 11.51
CA ILE A 215 22.38 14.15 10.38
C ILE A 215 23.50 13.25 10.86
N LYS A 216 24.37 13.74 11.73
CA LYS A 216 25.51 13.00 12.26
C LYS A 216 25.08 11.74 13.04
N ARG A 217 24.00 11.81 13.80
CA ARG A 217 23.55 10.70 14.67
C ARG A 217 22.66 9.69 13.98
N ARG A 218 21.87 10.12 13.00
CA ARG A 218 20.72 9.34 12.51
C ARG A 218 20.76 9.07 11.00
N THR A 219 21.76 9.56 10.28
CA THR A 219 21.79 9.41 8.82
C THR A 219 23.12 8.91 8.31
N SER A 220 23.12 8.38 7.09
CA SER A 220 24.32 8.02 6.33
C SER A 220 24.30 8.70 4.95
N GLU A 221 25.45 8.73 4.29
CA GLU A 221 25.63 9.22 2.90
C GLU A 221 25.41 10.73 2.72
N PHE A 222 25.31 11.53 3.81
CA PHE A 222 25.07 12.97 3.70
C PHE A 222 26.18 13.72 2.96
N THR A 223 27.46 13.38 3.18
CA THR A 223 28.57 14.10 2.55
C THR A 223 28.54 14.00 1.02
N SER A 224 28.31 12.81 0.48
CA SER A 224 28.17 12.60 -0.98
C SER A 224 26.93 13.29 -1.52
N PHE A 225 25.82 13.20 -0.79
CA PHE A 225 24.57 13.87 -1.09
C PHE A 225 24.74 15.39 -1.15
N ALA A 226 25.27 16.01 -0.09
CA ALA A 226 25.47 17.46 0.00
C ALA A 226 26.38 17.99 -1.11
N LYS A 227 27.46 17.26 -1.47
CA LYS A 227 28.36 17.62 -2.56
C LYS A 227 27.61 17.74 -3.90
N LYS A 228 26.73 16.77 -4.21
CA LYS A 228 25.93 16.78 -5.44
C LYS A 228 24.86 17.88 -5.39
N ILE A 229 24.17 18.05 -4.25
CA ILE A 229 23.12 19.07 -4.08
C ILE A 229 23.67 20.50 -4.23
N LYS A 230 24.88 20.79 -3.75
CA LYS A 230 25.52 22.11 -3.86
C LYS A 230 25.76 22.54 -5.31
N SER A 231 25.77 21.64 -6.28
CA SER A 231 25.85 21.98 -7.70
C SER A 231 24.55 22.53 -8.28
N TRP A 232 23.42 22.39 -7.55
CA TRP A 232 22.13 22.91 -7.97
C TRP A 232 21.99 24.39 -7.56
N SER A 233 21.56 25.24 -8.50
CA SER A 233 21.24 26.64 -8.20
C SER A 233 19.75 26.78 -7.87
N PRO A 234 19.39 27.17 -6.62
CA PRO A 234 18.00 27.41 -6.26
C PRO A 234 17.32 28.44 -7.17
N GLU A 235 18.04 29.54 -7.52
CA GLU A 235 17.55 30.60 -8.37
C GLU A 235 17.17 30.08 -9.76
N ASN A 236 18.02 29.23 -10.35
CA ASN A 236 17.77 28.66 -11.69
C ASN A 236 16.61 27.65 -11.66
N LEU A 237 16.54 26.81 -10.63
CA LEU A 237 15.46 25.84 -10.47
C LEU A 237 14.11 26.53 -10.27
N TRP A 238 14.06 27.61 -9.50
CA TRP A 238 12.81 28.31 -9.19
C TRP A 238 12.39 29.31 -10.26
N LYS A 239 13.29 29.74 -11.21
CA LYS A 239 12.93 30.59 -12.34
C LYS A 239 11.82 30.03 -13.21
N SER A 240 11.76 28.70 -13.37
CA SER A 240 10.72 28.02 -14.14
C SER A 240 9.37 27.96 -13.44
N LEU A 241 9.35 28.20 -12.13
CA LEU A 241 8.14 28.15 -11.32
C LEU A 241 7.36 29.47 -11.43
N LEU A 242 6.03 29.37 -11.47
CA LEU A 242 5.14 30.55 -11.43
C LEU A 242 5.04 31.15 -10.01
N LEU A 243 6.09 31.01 -9.21
CA LEU A 243 6.16 31.47 -7.82
C LEU A 243 7.29 32.48 -7.63
N LYS A 244 7.02 33.51 -6.83
CA LYS A 244 8.09 34.44 -6.41
C LYS A 244 9.07 33.70 -5.49
N PRO A 245 10.39 33.75 -5.71
CA PRO A 245 11.40 33.10 -4.86
C PRO A 245 11.22 33.40 -3.35
N LYS A 246 10.90 34.66 -3.02
CA LYS A 246 10.61 35.08 -1.63
C LYS A 246 9.51 34.25 -0.97
N LYS A 247 8.48 33.84 -1.72
CA LYS A 247 7.38 33.01 -1.19
C LYS A 247 7.86 31.58 -0.90
N ILE A 248 8.70 31.03 -1.77
CA ILE A 248 9.30 29.69 -1.57
C ILE A 248 10.21 29.72 -0.35
N LEU A 249 11.10 30.72 -0.24
CA LEU A 249 11.97 30.91 0.92
C LEU A 249 11.17 31.05 2.23
N SER A 250 10.06 31.77 2.20
CA SER A 250 9.17 31.89 3.38
C SER A 250 8.60 30.53 3.77
N ALA A 251 8.21 29.68 2.81
CA ALA A 251 7.71 28.33 3.08
C ALA A 251 8.80 27.43 3.67
N VAL A 252 10.01 27.44 3.09
CA VAL A 252 11.16 26.68 3.58
C VAL A 252 11.51 27.10 5.01
N ASN A 253 11.64 28.39 5.29
CA ASN A 253 11.96 28.89 6.63
C ASN A 253 10.86 28.52 7.65
N LEU A 254 9.60 28.61 7.23
CA LEU A 254 8.46 28.21 8.06
C LEU A 254 8.54 26.72 8.45
N TYR A 255 8.92 25.87 7.49
CA TYR A 255 9.10 24.44 7.72
C TYR A 255 10.30 24.15 8.64
N LEU A 256 11.45 24.78 8.43
CA LEU A 256 12.65 24.58 9.22
C LEU A 256 12.47 25.02 10.68
N THR A 257 11.82 26.17 10.91
CA THR A 257 11.60 26.74 12.25
C THR A 257 10.47 26.08 13.02
N SER A 258 9.61 25.31 12.35
CA SER A 258 8.55 24.53 12.99
C SER A 258 9.15 23.45 13.91
N LYS A 259 8.54 23.27 15.09
CA LYS A 259 8.99 22.24 16.04
C LYS A 259 8.43 20.86 15.70
N ARG A 260 7.17 20.80 15.25
CA ARG A 260 6.43 19.57 14.95
C ARG A 260 5.76 19.64 13.58
N PRO A 261 6.54 19.76 12.49
CA PRO A 261 5.96 19.78 11.16
C PRO A 261 5.60 18.38 10.68
N ILE A 262 4.45 18.26 10.03
CA ILE A 262 4.02 17.02 9.36
C ILE A 262 3.88 17.30 7.87
N ILE A 263 4.48 16.43 7.05
CA ILE A 263 4.22 16.36 5.61
C ILE A 263 3.13 15.33 5.37
N ILE A 264 2.11 15.67 4.60
CA ILE A 264 1.06 14.75 4.16
C ILE A 264 1.09 14.71 2.64
N LEU A 265 1.15 13.51 2.09
CA LEU A 265 1.14 13.25 0.66
C LEU A 265 0.26 12.04 0.31
N ASP A 266 -0.09 11.91 -0.95
CA ASP A 266 -0.76 10.74 -1.51
C ASP A 266 0.29 9.80 -2.12
N ALA A 267 0.53 8.66 -1.48
CA ALA A 267 1.53 7.68 -1.91
C ALA A 267 1.13 6.94 -3.20
N ASP A 268 -0.14 7.00 -3.62
CA ASP A 268 -0.58 6.39 -4.87
C ASP A 268 -0.32 7.27 -6.09
N THR A 269 -0.17 8.58 -5.91
CA THR A 269 -0.06 9.54 -7.02
C THR A 269 1.26 10.31 -7.04
N ILE A 270 2.00 10.34 -5.93
CA ILE A 270 3.27 11.05 -5.89
C ILE A 270 4.30 10.38 -6.81
N ASP A 271 5.03 11.21 -7.54
CA ASP A 271 6.18 10.76 -8.31
C ASP A 271 7.33 10.27 -7.40
N SER A 272 8.03 9.22 -7.80
CA SER A 272 9.10 8.58 -7.00
C SER A 272 10.29 9.51 -6.73
N CYS A 273 10.61 10.40 -7.70
CA CYS A 273 11.64 11.43 -7.54
C CYS A 273 11.22 12.45 -6.46
N GLN A 274 9.99 12.96 -6.53
CA GLN A 274 9.45 13.88 -5.53
C GLN A 274 9.39 13.25 -4.15
N LEU A 275 8.99 11.99 -4.04
CA LEU A 275 8.99 11.25 -2.77
C LEU A 275 10.39 11.15 -2.18
N THR A 276 11.39 10.81 -2.98
CA THR A 276 12.80 10.75 -2.56
C THR A 276 13.31 12.12 -2.07
N LEU A 277 12.95 13.20 -2.78
CA LEU A 277 13.33 14.56 -2.38
C LEU A 277 12.65 15.00 -1.08
N LEU A 278 11.38 14.64 -0.87
CA LEU A 278 10.67 14.89 0.40
C LEU A 278 11.30 14.11 1.56
N ASN A 279 11.70 12.86 1.34
CA ASN A 279 12.43 12.07 2.33
C ASN A 279 13.74 12.77 2.71
N ASN A 280 14.50 13.25 1.74
CA ASN A 280 15.73 13.99 1.99
C ASN A 280 15.46 15.32 2.72
N LEU A 281 14.36 16.01 2.42
CA LEU A 281 13.94 17.23 3.13
C LEU A 281 13.67 16.94 4.62
N LEU A 282 12.97 15.85 4.94
CA LEU A 282 12.76 15.40 6.32
C LEU A 282 14.07 15.13 7.05
N LEU A 283 15.03 14.49 6.37
CA LEU A 283 16.34 14.15 6.94
C LEU A 283 17.21 15.38 7.14
N VAL A 284 17.31 16.25 6.14
CA VAL A 284 18.11 17.49 6.23
C VAL A 284 17.58 18.42 7.32
N ALA A 285 16.28 18.52 7.47
CA ALA A 285 15.63 19.33 8.49
C ALA A 285 15.55 18.68 9.89
N GLY A 286 16.01 17.41 10.04
CA GLY A 286 15.94 16.70 11.31
C GLY A 286 14.51 16.45 11.83
N LYS A 287 13.52 16.32 10.93
CA LYS A 287 12.09 16.21 11.28
C LYS A 287 11.56 14.77 11.28
N MET A 288 12.44 13.79 11.26
CA MET A 288 12.09 12.37 11.30
C MET A 288 12.34 11.77 12.69
N GLY A 289 11.42 10.92 13.17
CA GLY A 289 11.56 10.22 14.45
C GLY A 289 11.42 11.10 15.68
N ARG A 290 10.76 12.26 15.57
CA ARG A 290 10.37 13.14 16.67
C ARG A 290 8.86 13.07 16.85
N GLU A 291 8.40 13.12 18.10
CA GLU A 291 6.97 13.13 18.42
C GLU A 291 6.25 14.30 17.74
N GLY A 292 5.12 14.00 17.10
CA GLY A 292 4.31 14.99 16.37
C GLY A 292 4.96 15.54 15.11
N SER A 293 6.03 14.92 14.60
CA SER A 293 6.76 15.37 13.40
C SER A 293 7.07 14.22 12.46
N GLY A 294 7.02 14.44 11.15
CA GLY A 294 7.38 13.45 10.15
C GLY A 294 6.52 13.45 8.89
N LEU A 295 6.19 12.27 8.41
CA LEU A 295 5.48 12.02 7.14
C LEU A 295 4.25 11.15 7.35
N ILE A 296 3.15 11.52 6.72
CA ILE A 296 1.96 10.67 6.52
C ILE A 296 1.82 10.43 5.01
N ALA A 297 2.06 9.19 4.60
CA ALA A 297 1.87 8.71 3.25
C ALA A 297 0.49 8.06 3.14
N LEU A 298 -0.49 8.82 2.64
CA LEU A 298 -1.87 8.36 2.47
C LEU A 298 -1.94 7.36 1.33
N ARG A 299 -2.82 6.38 1.46
CA ARG A 299 -3.06 5.30 0.48
C ARG A 299 -4.55 5.13 0.24
N GLY A 300 -4.94 4.84 -0.99
CA GLY A 300 -6.34 4.91 -1.43
C GLY A 300 -7.28 3.84 -0.89
N ALA A 301 -6.77 2.73 -0.38
CA ALA A 301 -7.59 1.64 0.15
C ALA A 301 -7.32 1.38 1.64
N GLY A 302 -8.32 0.86 2.34
CA GLY A 302 -8.29 0.68 3.79
C GLY A 302 -7.16 -0.23 4.28
N ASN A 303 -6.77 -1.23 3.50
CA ASN A 303 -5.67 -2.16 3.80
C ASN A 303 -4.48 -2.03 2.85
N ALA A 304 -4.31 -0.89 2.17
CA ALA A 304 -3.17 -0.72 1.26
C ALA A 304 -1.81 -0.74 1.99
N GLN A 305 -1.75 -0.36 3.26
CA GLN A 305 -0.54 -0.55 4.06
C GLN A 305 -0.35 -2.04 4.38
N GLY A 306 -1.42 -2.77 4.75
CA GLY A 306 -1.35 -4.21 4.98
C GLY A 306 -0.91 -4.99 3.74
N LEU A 307 -1.31 -4.58 2.56
CA LEU A 307 -0.83 -5.16 1.30
C LEU A 307 0.71 -5.13 1.20
N VAL A 308 1.31 -4.00 1.54
CA VAL A 308 2.77 -3.83 1.55
C VAL A 308 3.41 -4.61 2.71
N ASP A 309 2.81 -4.54 3.90
CA ASP A 309 3.29 -5.22 5.11
C ASP A 309 3.29 -6.74 4.95
N MET A 310 2.32 -7.30 4.22
CA MET A 310 2.20 -8.73 3.93
C MET A 310 3.09 -9.18 2.76
N GLY A 311 3.88 -8.29 2.17
CA GLY A 311 4.87 -8.66 1.15
C GLY A 311 4.27 -8.93 -0.23
N MET A 312 3.17 -8.28 -0.58
CA MET A 312 2.62 -8.31 -1.94
C MET A 312 3.43 -7.37 -2.86
N ASN A 313 4.74 -7.60 -2.86
CA ASN A 313 5.77 -6.86 -3.59
C ASN A 313 6.86 -7.85 -4.04
N PRO A 314 7.34 -7.78 -5.30
CA PRO A 314 8.29 -8.75 -5.84
C PRO A 314 9.68 -8.74 -5.18
N HIS A 315 10.03 -7.68 -4.44
CA HIS A 315 11.34 -7.47 -3.82
C HIS A 315 11.37 -7.77 -2.31
N TYR A 316 10.21 -7.88 -1.66
CA TYR A 316 10.12 -8.00 -0.21
C TYR A 316 9.18 -9.13 0.23
N LEU A 317 9.62 -9.83 1.28
CA LEU A 317 8.80 -10.75 2.07
C LEU A 317 7.98 -9.97 3.12
N PRO A 318 6.99 -10.61 3.77
CA PRO A 318 6.23 -9.97 4.86
C PRO A 318 7.13 -9.29 5.90
N GLY A 319 6.71 -8.10 6.34
CA GLY A 319 7.48 -7.27 7.28
C GLY A 319 8.63 -6.51 6.64
N HIS A 320 8.57 -6.26 5.34
CA HIS A 320 9.55 -5.49 4.56
C HIS A 320 10.96 -6.13 4.55
N GLN A 321 11.03 -7.45 4.59
CA GLN A 321 12.28 -8.19 4.57
C GLN A 321 12.73 -8.42 3.11
N PRO A 322 13.94 -7.98 2.68
CA PRO A 322 14.35 -8.12 1.29
C PRO A 322 14.43 -9.59 0.84
N ILE A 323 14.00 -9.89 -0.38
CA ILE A 323 14.17 -11.22 -1.00
C ILE A 323 15.66 -11.59 -1.08
N GLY A 324 16.54 -10.62 -1.32
CA GLY A 324 17.99 -10.85 -1.34
C GLY A 324 18.58 -11.31 0.00
N ASP A 325 17.88 -11.10 1.13
CA ASP A 325 18.36 -11.56 2.44
C ASP A 325 18.14 -13.08 2.61
N SER A 326 19.24 -13.84 2.59
CA SER A 326 19.22 -15.30 2.73
C SER A 326 18.71 -15.77 4.10
N ALA A 327 18.92 -14.98 5.17
CA ALA A 327 18.44 -15.32 6.51
C ALA A 327 16.91 -15.19 6.56
N ALA A 328 16.37 -14.12 5.96
CA ALA A 328 14.92 -13.96 5.81
C ALA A 328 14.33 -15.12 5.01
N ARG A 329 14.85 -15.42 3.80
CA ARG A 329 14.35 -16.54 3.00
C ARG A 329 14.37 -17.88 3.75
N LYS A 330 15.45 -18.19 4.45
CA LYS A 330 15.56 -19.42 5.26
C LYS A 330 14.52 -19.49 6.38
N LYS A 331 14.24 -18.36 7.03
CA LYS A 331 13.18 -18.26 8.05
C LYS A 331 11.82 -18.60 7.48
N PHE A 332 11.44 -18.00 6.37
CA PHE A 332 10.17 -18.28 5.70
C PHE A 332 10.12 -19.71 5.13
N ALA A 333 11.20 -20.17 4.50
CA ALA A 333 11.27 -21.55 3.97
C ALA A 333 11.06 -22.60 5.05
N ARG A 334 11.65 -22.40 6.24
CA ARG A 334 11.45 -23.29 7.39
C ARG A 334 9.98 -23.29 7.86
N ALA A 335 9.35 -22.13 7.95
CA ALA A 335 7.97 -22.01 8.40
C ALA A 335 6.98 -22.57 7.37
N TRP A 336 7.25 -22.39 6.08
CA TRP A 336 6.37 -22.86 5.00
C TRP A 336 6.65 -24.29 4.53
N GLY A 337 7.74 -24.90 4.99
CA GLY A 337 8.15 -26.24 4.55
C GLY A 337 8.53 -26.33 3.07
N ARG A 338 8.80 -25.21 2.42
CA ARG A 338 9.16 -25.08 1.01
C ARG A 338 10.20 -23.98 0.82
N PRO A 339 11.12 -24.10 -0.14
CA PRO A 339 12.06 -23.03 -0.44
C PRO A 339 11.34 -21.77 -0.91
N VAL A 340 11.95 -20.61 -0.65
CA VAL A 340 11.52 -19.32 -1.19
C VAL A 340 12.44 -18.98 -2.37
N PRO A 341 11.90 -18.61 -3.55
CA PRO A 341 12.71 -18.24 -4.70
C PRO A 341 13.70 -17.10 -4.38
N GLU A 342 14.92 -17.22 -4.90
CA GLU A 342 16.01 -16.26 -4.60
C GLU A 342 15.96 -15.01 -5.49
N SER A 343 15.57 -15.19 -6.74
CA SER A 343 15.48 -14.08 -7.69
C SER A 343 14.27 -13.21 -7.38
N GLU A 344 14.44 -11.91 -7.52
CA GLU A 344 13.32 -10.96 -7.50
C GLU A 344 12.30 -11.29 -8.58
N GLY A 345 11.04 -10.98 -8.30
CA GLY A 345 9.96 -11.16 -9.25
C GLY A 345 9.76 -9.93 -10.12
N LYS A 346 8.79 -10.04 -11.04
CA LYS A 346 8.33 -8.93 -11.86
C LYS A 346 7.41 -8.02 -11.06
N SER A 347 7.59 -6.71 -11.21
CA SER A 347 6.63 -5.71 -10.73
C SER A 347 5.30 -5.82 -11.47
N THR A 348 4.23 -5.26 -10.91
CA THR A 348 2.90 -5.30 -11.56
C THR A 348 2.93 -4.77 -13.01
N PRO A 349 3.55 -3.63 -13.33
CA PRO A 349 3.70 -3.22 -14.74
C PRO A 349 4.43 -4.24 -15.62
N GLN A 350 5.48 -4.87 -15.09
CA GLN A 350 6.22 -5.91 -15.81
C GLN A 350 5.41 -7.21 -15.98
N ILE A 351 4.58 -7.59 -14.98
CA ILE A 351 3.65 -8.72 -15.12
C ILE A 351 2.65 -8.44 -16.24
N LEU A 352 2.07 -7.25 -16.26
CA LEU A 352 1.09 -6.84 -17.26
C LEU A 352 1.70 -6.78 -18.68
N GLU A 353 2.93 -6.31 -18.81
CA GLU A 353 3.65 -6.35 -20.08
C GLU A 353 4.03 -7.80 -20.48
N GLY A 354 4.41 -8.63 -19.50
CA GLY A 354 4.68 -10.06 -19.69
C GLY A 354 3.47 -10.85 -20.19
N ILE A 355 2.24 -10.43 -19.85
CA ILE A 355 1.00 -11.00 -20.43
C ILE A 355 0.92 -10.67 -21.91
N LYS A 356 1.18 -9.44 -22.32
CA LYS A 356 1.14 -9.01 -23.72
C LYS A 356 2.22 -9.69 -24.57
N SER A 357 3.43 -9.80 -24.03
CA SER A 357 4.54 -10.49 -24.71
C SER A 357 4.40 -12.01 -24.70
N GLY A 358 3.49 -12.56 -23.91
CA GLY A 358 3.30 -13.99 -23.73
C GLY A 358 4.34 -14.65 -22.84
N GLU A 359 5.10 -13.92 -22.07
CA GLU A 359 6.02 -14.45 -21.04
C GLU A 359 5.25 -14.96 -19.82
N ILE A 360 4.22 -14.23 -19.38
CA ILE A 360 3.29 -14.68 -18.35
C ILE A 360 2.17 -15.48 -19.01
N LYS A 361 2.07 -16.74 -18.64
CA LYS A 361 1.12 -17.71 -19.17
C LYS A 361 -0.05 -18.00 -18.23
N GLY A 362 0.12 -17.75 -16.93
CA GLY A 362 -0.90 -17.97 -15.92
C GLY A 362 -1.00 -16.80 -14.95
N LEU A 363 -2.22 -16.39 -14.62
CA LEU A 363 -2.49 -15.29 -13.70
C LEU A 363 -3.59 -15.69 -12.73
N LEU A 364 -3.27 -15.68 -11.44
CA LEU A 364 -4.24 -15.74 -10.36
C LEU A 364 -4.52 -14.33 -9.85
N ILE A 365 -5.78 -13.95 -9.83
CA ILE A 365 -6.24 -12.61 -9.42
C ILE A 365 -7.19 -12.75 -8.23
N LEU A 366 -6.91 -12.01 -7.18
CA LEU A 366 -7.71 -11.99 -5.96
C LEU A 366 -8.23 -10.57 -5.70
N GLY A 367 -9.50 -10.31 -6.08
CA GLY A 367 -10.20 -9.06 -5.81
C GLY A 367 -9.72 -7.84 -6.60
N GLU A 368 -9.17 -8.02 -7.82
CA GLU A 368 -8.72 -6.92 -8.69
C GLU A 368 -9.28 -7.02 -10.10
N ASP A 369 -9.35 -5.88 -10.79
CA ASP A 369 -9.82 -5.78 -12.18
C ASP A 369 -8.77 -5.14 -13.10
N PRO A 370 -7.70 -5.88 -13.49
CA PRO A 370 -6.67 -5.37 -14.38
C PRO A 370 -7.18 -5.02 -15.77
N VAL A 371 -8.25 -5.66 -16.26
CA VAL A 371 -8.83 -5.32 -17.57
C VAL A 371 -9.43 -3.92 -17.57
N SER A 372 -10.16 -3.52 -16.51
CA SER A 372 -10.67 -2.16 -16.40
C SER A 372 -9.55 -1.14 -16.21
N ALA A 373 -8.50 -1.48 -15.46
CA ALA A 373 -7.41 -0.57 -15.18
C ALA A 373 -6.52 -0.29 -16.40
N MET A 374 -6.30 -1.29 -17.25
CA MET A 374 -5.40 -1.22 -18.42
C MET A 374 -6.11 -0.90 -19.73
N GLY A 375 -7.45 -0.90 -19.75
CA GLY A 375 -8.27 -0.82 -20.94
C GLY A 375 -8.67 -2.20 -21.49
N LYS A 376 -9.81 -2.24 -22.17
CA LYS A 376 -10.48 -3.48 -22.61
C LYS A 376 -9.63 -4.38 -23.54
N ASP A 377 -8.66 -3.80 -24.21
CA ASP A 377 -7.81 -4.51 -25.18
C ASP A 377 -6.56 -5.15 -24.55
N SER A 378 -6.32 -4.94 -23.27
CA SER A 378 -5.10 -5.38 -22.56
C SER A 378 -4.90 -6.91 -22.53
N PHE A 379 -5.98 -7.68 -22.62
CA PHE A 379 -5.98 -9.15 -22.66
C PHE A 379 -6.43 -9.72 -24.03
N VAL A 380 -6.71 -8.86 -25.01
CA VAL A 380 -7.13 -9.30 -26.34
C VAL A 380 -5.95 -9.96 -27.05
N GLY A 381 -6.19 -11.18 -27.58
CA GLY A 381 -5.17 -11.95 -28.28
C GLY A 381 -4.14 -12.63 -27.39
N SER A 382 -4.17 -12.45 -26.07
CA SER A 382 -3.32 -13.19 -25.15
C SER A 382 -3.87 -14.58 -24.86
N SER A 383 -2.97 -15.59 -24.87
CA SER A 383 -3.29 -16.96 -24.47
C SER A 383 -3.09 -17.21 -22.98
N VAL A 384 -3.17 -16.17 -22.15
CA VAL A 384 -2.96 -16.28 -20.72
C VAL A 384 -4.12 -17.03 -20.05
N PHE A 385 -3.80 -17.98 -19.20
CA PHE A 385 -4.76 -18.68 -18.35
C PHE A 385 -5.07 -17.83 -17.12
N VAL A 386 -6.31 -17.35 -17.01
CA VAL A 386 -6.74 -16.43 -15.94
C VAL A 386 -7.72 -17.13 -15.00
N VAL A 387 -7.36 -17.21 -13.75
CA VAL A 387 -8.24 -17.58 -12.64
C VAL A 387 -8.47 -16.35 -11.78
N VAL A 388 -9.72 -15.94 -11.60
CA VAL A 388 -10.08 -14.78 -10.80
C VAL A 388 -11.03 -15.18 -9.67
N ALA A 389 -10.67 -14.83 -8.44
CA ALA A 389 -11.57 -14.83 -7.31
C ALA A 389 -12.10 -13.39 -7.12
N GLU A 390 -13.41 -13.20 -7.15
CA GLU A 390 -14.04 -11.89 -7.11
C GLU A 390 -15.47 -11.96 -6.56
N ALA A 391 -15.88 -10.92 -5.83
CA ALA A 391 -17.22 -10.80 -5.29
C ALA A 391 -18.25 -10.32 -6.32
N PHE A 392 -17.81 -9.54 -7.31
CA PHE A 392 -18.64 -8.86 -8.29
C PHE A 392 -18.23 -9.19 -9.73
N GLU A 393 -19.19 -9.09 -10.65
CA GLU A 393 -18.86 -9.13 -12.08
C GLU A 393 -18.04 -7.91 -12.47
N THR A 394 -16.86 -8.15 -13.08
CA THR A 394 -15.93 -7.14 -13.58
C THR A 394 -15.57 -7.39 -15.05
N GLU A 395 -14.85 -6.49 -15.69
CA GLU A 395 -14.36 -6.73 -17.05
C GLU A 395 -13.34 -7.88 -17.07
N THR A 396 -12.61 -8.09 -15.97
CA THR A 396 -11.70 -9.24 -15.83
C THR A 396 -12.46 -10.55 -15.71
N THR A 397 -13.50 -10.63 -14.89
CA THR A 397 -14.31 -11.86 -14.75
C THR A 397 -14.93 -12.30 -16.05
N LYS A 398 -15.37 -11.35 -16.88
CA LYS A 398 -15.94 -11.65 -18.22
C LYS A 398 -14.93 -12.31 -19.17
N ARG A 399 -13.64 -12.17 -18.93
CA ARG A 399 -12.55 -12.70 -19.79
C ARG A 399 -11.80 -13.87 -19.16
N ALA A 400 -11.99 -14.11 -17.87
CA ALA A 400 -11.33 -15.17 -17.16
C ALA A 400 -11.69 -16.57 -17.70
N ASN A 401 -10.77 -17.52 -17.54
CA ASN A 401 -11.01 -18.94 -17.78
C ASN A 401 -11.82 -19.55 -16.65
N ILE A 402 -11.55 -19.12 -15.40
CA ILE A 402 -12.25 -19.58 -14.21
C ILE A 402 -12.56 -18.39 -13.34
N VAL A 403 -13.80 -18.32 -12.85
CA VAL A 403 -14.27 -17.31 -11.91
C VAL A 403 -14.73 -18.01 -10.63
N LEU A 404 -14.17 -17.62 -9.50
CA LEU A 404 -14.47 -18.15 -8.18
C LEU A 404 -15.18 -17.06 -7.36
N PRO A 405 -16.40 -17.28 -6.87
CA PRO A 405 -17.11 -16.30 -6.04
C PRO A 405 -16.39 -16.11 -4.70
N ALA A 406 -16.13 -14.87 -4.34
CA ALA A 406 -15.40 -14.55 -3.11
C ALA A 406 -16.17 -13.60 -2.18
N ALA A 407 -15.78 -13.60 -0.91
CA ALA A 407 -16.35 -12.76 0.12
C ALA A 407 -16.00 -11.27 -0.08
N THR A 408 -16.83 -10.39 0.44
CA THR A 408 -16.56 -8.95 0.58
C THR A 408 -16.00 -8.64 1.98
N PHE A 409 -15.65 -7.36 2.22
CA PHE A 409 -15.17 -6.90 3.52
C PHE A 409 -16.13 -7.18 4.69
N ALA A 410 -17.45 -7.20 4.44
CA ALA A 410 -18.44 -7.48 5.49
C ALA A 410 -18.69 -8.98 5.72
N GLU A 411 -18.18 -9.80 4.83
CA GLU A 411 -18.30 -11.26 4.83
C GLU A 411 -17.00 -11.95 5.24
N SER A 412 -15.95 -11.17 5.58
CA SER A 412 -14.63 -11.67 5.98
C SER A 412 -14.33 -11.35 7.44
N ASP A 413 -13.55 -12.18 8.09
CA ASP A 413 -12.91 -11.94 9.39
C ASP A 413 -11.39 -11.85 9.20
N GLY A 414 -10.72 -10.98 9.99
CA GLY A 414 -9.29 -10.83 9.90
C GLY A 414 -8.80 -9.49 10.44
N THR A 415 -7.76 -8.95 9.80
CA THR A 415 -7.18 -7.66 10.18
C THR A 415 -6.91 -6.78 8.97
N PHE A 416 -6.98 -5.46 9.18
CA PHE A 416 -6.54 -4.44 8.23
C PHE A 416 -5.44 -3.59 8.85
N THR A 417 -4.46 -3.17 8.05
CA THR A 417 -3.47 -2.18 8.45
C THR A 417 -3.69 -0.89 7.67
N ASN A 418 -4.06 0.18 8.36
CA ASN A 418 -4.27 1.49 7.73
C ASN A 418 -2.94 2.22 7.46
N CYS A 419 -2.98 3.34 6.72
CA CYS A 419 -1.79 4.08 6.32
C CYS A 419 -1.02 4.77 7.47
N GLU A 420 -1.54 4.81 8.70
CA GLU A 420 -0.78 5.17 9.90
C GLU A 420 -0.15 3.95 10.61
N ARG A 421 -0.09 2.77 9.99
CA ARG A 421 0.44 1.51 10.53
C ARG A 421 -0.43 0.90 11.64
N ARG A 422 -1.68 1.25 11.75
CA ARG A 422 -2.57 0.70 12.76
C ARG A 422 -3.21 -0.60 12.25
N VAL A 423 -2.88 -1.70 12.92
CA VAL A 423 -3.53 -3.00 12.71
C VAL A 423 -4.84 -3.00 13.47
N GLN A 424 -5.93 -3.22 12.76
CA GLN A 424 -7.30 -3.17 13.31
C GLN A 424 -8.04 -4.45 12.98
N ARG A 425 -8.92 -4.88 13.89
CA ARG A 425 -9.79 -6.03 13.66
C ARG A 425 -10.88 -5.70 12.63
N LEU A 426 -11.05 -6.61 11.69
CA LEU A 426 -12.24 -6.74 10.86
C LEU A 426 -13.03 -7.94 11.35
N ARG A 427 -14.32 -7.79 11.61
CA ARG A 427 -15.21 -8.89 12.02
C ARG A 427 -16.27 -9.12 10.95
N GLN A 428 -16.48 -10.37 10.65
CA GLN A 428 -17.55 -10.79 9.75
C GLN A 428 -18.90 -10.32 10.29
N ALA A 429 -19.63 -9.56 9.48
CA ALA A 429 -20.96 -9.04 9.80
C ALA A 429 -22.10 -9.87 9.19
N THR A 430 -21.81 -10.63 8.11
CA THR A 430 -22.77 -11.50 7.42
C THR A 430 -22.02 -12.66 6.76
N SER A 431 -22.73 -13.75 6.47
CA SER A 431 -22.13 -14.90 5.78
C SER A 431 -21.77 -14.59 4.33
N PRO A 432 -20.66 -15.16 3.80
CA PRO A 432 -20.29 -15.01 2.39
C PRO A 432 -21.36 -15.50 1.44
N LEU A 433 -21.74 -14.70 0.47
CA LEU A 433 -22.77 -15.08 -0.50
C LEU A 433 -22.30 -16.19 -1.46
N GLY A 434 -21.01 -16.27 -1.72
CA GLY A 434 -20.35 -17.32 -2.53
C GLY A 434 -19.76 -18.44 -1.68
N ASP A 435 -20.08 -18.52 -0.42
CA ASP A 435 -19.66 -19.53 0.57
C ASP A 435 -18.16 -19.58 0.91
N ARG A 436 -17.31 -18.73 0.33
CA ARG A 436 -15.86 -18.77 0.54
C ARG A 436 -15.23 -17.38 0.64
N THR A 437 -14.27 -17.28 1.55
CA THR A 437 -13.33 -16.16 1.62
C THR A 437 -12.16 -16.37 0.66
N TYR A 438 -11.40 -15.32 0.37
CA TYR A 438 -10.18 -15.44 -0.46
C TYR A 438 -9.14 -16.36 0.17
N GLY A 439 -9.06 -16.39 1.51
CA GLY A 439 -8.17 -17.29 2.24
C GLY A 439 -8.55 -18.75 2.08
N GLU A 440 -9.85 -19.08 2.15
CA GLU A 440 -10.35 -20.43 1.90
C GLU A 440 -10.11 -20.86 0.44
N ILE A 441 -10.32 -19.98 -0.53
CA ILE A 441 -10.03 -20.24 -1.95
C ILE A 441 -8.54 -20.57 -2.14
N ALA A 442 -7.64 -19.76 -1.54
CA ALA A 442 -6.20 -20.03 -1.59
C ALA A 442 -5.83 -21.37 -0.94
N SER A 443 -6.45 -21.71 0.17
CA SER A 443 -6.26 -22.99 0.88
C SER A 443 -6.75 -24.18 0.06
N LEU A 444 -7.92 -24.08 -0.56
CA LEU A 444 -8.46 -25.11 -1.45
C LEU A 444 -7.55 -25.34 -2.67
N LEU A 445 -7.12 -24.25 -3.32
CA LEU A 445 -6.21 -24.33 -4.47
C LEU A 445 -4.88 -24.98 -4.08
N SER A 446 -4.34 -24.62 -2.91
CA SER A 446 -3.10 -25.22 -2.42
C SER A 446 -3.23 -26.71 -2.16
N LYS A 447 -4.37 -27.16 -1.61
CA LYS A 447 -4.64 -28.56 -1.30
C LYS A 447 -4.66 -29.43 -2.58
N VAL A 448 -5.38 -29.01 -3.60
CA VAL A 448 -5.44 -29.79 -4.87
C VAL A 448 -4.10 -29.84 -5.60
N MET A 449 -3.23 -28.85 -5.36
CA MET A 449 -1.87 -28.83 -5.92
C MET A 449 -0.82 -29.53 -5.01
N GLY A 450 -1.25 -30.20 -3.94
CA GLY A 450 -0.37 -30.98 -3.06
C GLY A 450 0.46 -30.17 -2.07
N TYR A 451 -0.01 -28.98 -1.70
CA TYR A 451 0.59 -28.15 -0.65
C TYR A 451 -0.48 -27.75 0.37
N HIS A 452 -0.35 -28.24 1.61
CA HIS A 452 -1.37 -27.99 2.62
C HIS A 452 -1.15 -26.66 3.34
N MET A 453 -2.02 -25.70 3.08
CA MET A 453 -2.20 -24.49 3.88
C MET A 453 -3.50 -24.63 4.68
N SER A 454 -3.45 -25.34 5.80
CA SER A 454 -4.61 -25.57 6.67
C SER A 454 -4.54 -24.67 7.88
N TYR A 455 -5.52 -23.78 8.03
CA TYR A 455 -5.70 -22.92 9.19
C TYR A 455 -7.16 -23.02 9.63
N SER A 456 -7.38 -23.08 10.94
CA SER A 456 -8.71 -23.17 11.54
C SER A 456 -9.40 -21.79 11.66
N SER A 457 -8.62 -20.71 11.62
CA SER A 457 -9.13 -19.35 11.77
C SER A 457 -8.14 -18.31 11.21
N PRO A 458 -8.62 -17.09 10.93
CA PRO A 458 -7.75 -15.95 10.59
C PRO A 458 -6.73 -15.62 11.70
N GLN A 459 -7.08 -15.83 12.95
CA GLN A 459 -6.16 -15.66 14.07
C GLN A 459 -4.94 -16.59 13.97
N GLU A 460 -5.12 -17.82 13.56
CA GLU A 460 -4.01 -18.77 13.39
C GLU A 460 -3.06 -18.32 12.26
N ILE A 461 -3.60 -17.78 11.17
CA ILE A 461 -2.80 -17.18 10.10
C ILE A 461 -2.01 -15.99 10.64
N PHE A 462 -2.65 -15.11 11.42
CA PHE A 462 -1.99 -13.94 12.01
C PHE A 462 -0.87 -14.34 12.99
N GLU A 463 -1.03 -15.43 13.73
CA GLU A 463 0.01 -15.98 14.59
C GLU A 463 1.26 -16.43 13.78
N GLU A 464 1.07 -17.00 12.59
CA GLU A 464 2.20 -17.27 11.68
C GLU A 464 2.82 -15.97 11.17
N ILE A 465 2.00 -15.01 10.74
CA ILE A 465 2.47 -13.70 10.25
C ILE A 465 3.35 -13.01 11.30
N ARG A 466 2.87 -12.89 12.55
CA ARG A 466 3.61 -12.16 13.59
C ARG A 466 4.93 -12.84 14.02
N LYS A 467 5.03 -14.16 13.88
CA LYS A 467 6.28 -14.91 14.12
C LYS A 467 7.31 -14.65 13.01
N LEU A 468 6.85 -14.41 11.80
CA LEU A 468 7.69 -14.22 10.62
C LEU A 468 7.97 -12.74 10.31
N SER A 469 7.05 -11.84 10.64
CA SER A 469 7.13 -10.42 10.38
C SER A 469 7.63 -9.64 11.60
N PRO A 470 8.84 -9.06 11.57
CA PRO A 470 9.39 -8.34 12.73
C PRO A 470 8.57 -7.10 13.10
N ILE A 471 7.86 -6.49 12.15
CA ILE A 471 7.03 -5.30 12.42
C ILE A 471 5.76 -5.63 13.21
N LEU A 472 5.30 -6.89 13.22
CA LEU A 472 4.08 -7.33 13.89
C LEU A 472 4.36 -8.22 15.11
N ALA A 473 5.64 -8.49 15.42
CA ALA A 473 6.05 -9.47 16.44
C ALA A 473 5.42 -9.24 17.83
N GLY A 474 5.13 -8.00 18.19
CA GLY A 474 4.54 -7.63 19.49
C GLY A 474 3.02 -7.52 19.50
N ILE A 475 2.32 -7.85 18.40
CA ILE A 475 0.88 -7.63 18.26
C ILE A 475 0.13 -8.96 18.31
N THR A 476 -0.94 -9.03 19.10
CA THR A 476 -1.84 -10.19 19.17
C THR A 476 -3.27 -9.80 18.84
N TYR A 477 -4.09 -10.76 18.42
CA TYR A 477 -5.53 -10.53 18.18
C TYR A 477 -6.24 -9.95 19.39
N GLN A 478 -5.90 -10.43 20.60
CA GLN A 478 -6.50 -9.96 21.83
C GLN A 478 -6.20 -8.47 22.10
N GLU A 479 -4.97 -8.03 21.81
CA GLU A 479 -4.57 -6.64 22.04
C GLU A 479 -5.21 -5.68 21.04
N ILE A 480 -5.39 -6.09 19.78
CA ILE A 480 -6.02 -5.25 18.75
C ILE A 480 -7.54 -5.24 18.80
N GLU A 481 -8.15 -6.04 19.69
CA GLU A 481 -9.60 -6.30 19.72
C GLU A 481 -10.43 -5.01 19.89
N LYS A 482 -9.97 -4.05 20.68
CA LYS A 482 -10.75 -2.83 21.00
C LYS A 482 -10.45 -1.65 20.06
N GLN A 483 -9.20 -1.30 19.87
CA GLN A 483 -8.81 -0.05 19.21
C GLN A 483 -7.76 -0.21 18.11
N GLY A 484 -7.30 -1.43 17.90
CA GLY A 484 -6.15 -1.69 17.06
C GLY A 484 -4.84 -1.14 17.66
N ILE A 485 -3.71 -1.60 17.12
CA ILE A 485 -2.37 -1.23 17.58
C ILE A 485 -1.55 -0.72 16.40
N GLN A 486 -0.86 0.38 16.59
CA GLN A 486 0.08 0.95 15.63
C GLN A 486 1.47 0.32 15.79
N TRP A 487 2.01 -0.20 14.70
CA TRP A 487 3.35 -0.79 14.67
C TRP A 487 4.40 0.17 14.08
N PRO A 488 5.68 0.04 14.46
CA PRO A 488 6.13 -0.21 15.82
C PRO A 488 5.66 0.93 16.71
N HIS A 489 5.56 0.71 18.00
CA HIS A 489 5.04 1.72 18.94
C HIS A 489 5.76 3.08 18.88
N LYS A 490 7.02 3.09 18.48
CA LYS A 490 7.78 4.28 18.08
C LYS A 490 8.40 3.96 16.75
N PHE A 491 8.33 4.90 15.80
CA PHE A 491 9.08 4.78 14.56
C PHE A 491 10.57 4.90 14.88
N ASP A 492 11.13 3.84 15.42
CA ASP A 492 12.56 3.68 15.46
C ASP A 492 13.00 3.29 14.06
N LEU A 493 13.86 4.11 13.49
CA LEU A 493 14.64 3.70 12.33
C LEU A 493 15.33 2.39 12.72
N PRO A 494 15.02 1.26 12.09
CA PRO A 494 15.54 -0.03 12.51
C PRO A 494 17.05 0.09 12.59
N GLY A 495 17.65 -0.19 13.74
CA GLY A 495 19.09 -0.23 14.07
C GLY A 495 20.10 0.29 13.05
N GLY A 496 19.66 0.89 11.99
CA GLY A 496 20.37 1.47 10.87
C GLY A 496 20.10 2.96 10.72
N LEU A 497 21.08 3.63 10.15
CA LEU A 497 20.98 5.04 9.80
C LEU A 497 20.00 5.22 8.62
N ALA A 498 19.14 6.23 8.66
CA ALA A 498 18.38 6.66 7.49
C ALA A 498 19.35 7.12 6.39
N ARG A 499 19.00 6.88 5.12
CA ARG A 499 19.91 7.11 4.01
C ARG A 499 19.43 8.24 3.13
N PHE A 500 20.33 9.18 2.84
CA PHE A 500 20.12 10.13 1.75
C PHE A 500 20.18 9.39 0.42
N ARG A 501 19.22 9.68 -0.48
CA ARG A 501 19.15 9.07 -1.80
C ARG A 501 19.03 10.13 -2.88
N PHE A 502 19.64 9.85 -4.02
CA PHE A 502 19.32 10.62 -5.23
C PHE A 502 18.10 10.00 -5.89
N PRO A 503 17.23 10.84 -6.46
CA PRO A 503 16.23 10.32 -7.39
C PRO A 503 16.98 9.57 -8.50
N SER A 504 16.53 8.37 -8.82
CA SER A 504 16.98 7.66 -10.03
C SER A 504 16.70 8.54 -11.24
N GLU A 505 17.71 8.77 -12.06
CA GLU A 505 17.60 9.47 -13.33
C GLU A 505 16.68 8.72 -14.29
#